data_64a5ec137af07d80be45ca1101262b8d
#
_entry.id   64a5ec137af07d80be45ca1101262b8d
#
_cell.length_a   1.000
_cell.length_b   1.000
_cell.length_c   1.000
_cell.angle_alpha   90.00
_cell.angle_beta   90.00
_cell.angle_gamma   90.00
#
_symmetry.space_group_name_H-M   'P 1'
#
loop_
_entity.id
_entity.type
_entity.pdbx_description
1 polymer ?
#
loop_
_entity_poly.entity_id
_entity_poly.type
_entity_poly.pdbx_seq_one_letter_code
_entity_poly.pdbx_strand_id
1 'polypeptide(L)'
;MTKNSSRRLFLRKTAMATTGIALASTSSLLNGLTKDDSPFNGYNPYTEQKTDLRTSLIGKEVIVTGTLYDATGNKPVSNAKIEVWHLSPNSQKYNHRGKMYTDKNGHYKFISDWPNQEQGKQPRIYFKVSQNDTVYFTELIFNNLGAHISCKHWEKQHVLGEEKLFPTMKTSLNTSKINFNLSINTNQYI
;
A
#
# COMPACT_ATOMS: atom_id res chain seq x y z
N MET A 1 51.70 34.18 -34.66
CA MET A 1 51.33 32.74 -34.71
C MET A 1 51.10 32.27 -33.27
N THR A 2 50.02 32.38 -32.77
CA THR A 2 48.80 31.59 -32.65
C THR A 2 48.82 30.71 -31.42
N LYS A 3 48.25 31.23 -30.34
CA LYS A 3 47.88 30.48 -29.13
C LYS A 3 46.39 30.16 -29.19
N ASN A 4 46.04 29.04 -29.77
CA ASN A 4 44.64 28.54 -29.80
C ASN A 4 44.46 27.14 -29.17
N SER A 5 45.39 26.69 -28.33
CA SER A 5 45.29 25.32 -27.75
C SER A 5 44.74 25.29 -26.33
N SER A 6 44.65 26.43 -25.63
CA SER A 6 44.27 26.47 -24.21
C SER A 6 42.77 26.31 -23.96
N ARG A 7 41.91 26.85 -24.85
CA ARG A 7 40.43 26.80 -24.65
C ARG A 7 39.82 25.42 -24.87
N ARG A 8 40.36 24.66 -25.82
CA ARG A 8 39.90 23.30 -26.11
C ARG A 8 40.27 22.30 -25.01
N LEU A 9 41.43 22.50 -24.37
CA LEU A 9 41.86 21.63 -23.27
C LEU A 9 41.07 21.91 -21.98
N PHE A 10 40.69 23.18 -21.75
CA PHE A 10 39.84 23.55 -20.60
C PHE A 10 38.44 22.98 -20.71
N LEU A 11 37.81 23.11 -21.88
CA LEU A 11 36.47 22.53 -22.12
C LEU A 11 36.46 21.01 -22.02
N ARG A 12 37.55 20.33 -22.41
CA ARG A 12 37.66 18.87 -22.28
C ARG A 12 37.84 18.42 -20.82
N LYS A 13 38.50 19.23 -19.99
CA LYS A 13 38.68 18.95 -18.56
C LYS A 13 37.44 19.27 -17.73
N THR A 14 36.68 20.30 -18.08
CA THR A 14 35.42 20.63 -17.42
C THR A 14 34.29 19.68 -17.79
N ALA A 15 34.25 19.16 -19.03
CA ALA A 15 33.25 18.19 -19.44
C ALA A 15 33.38 16.81 -18.73
N MET A 16 34.61 16.43 -18.35
CA MET A 16 34.81 15.18 -17.61
C MET A 16 34.56 15.31 -16.10
N ALA A 17 34.66 16.52 -15.53
CA ALA A 17 34.39 16.75 -14.11
C ALA A 17 32.87 16.82 -13.79
N THR A 18 32.05 17.28 -14.74
CA THR A 18 30.61 17.41 -14.53
C THR A 18 29.83 16.11 -14.76
N THR A 19 30.36 15.18 -15.57
CA THR A 19 29.70 13.87 -15.78
C THR A 19 29.91 12.91 -14.62
N GLY A 20 31.00 13.03 -13.86
CA GLY A 20 31.29 12.16 -12.72
C GLY A 20 30.42 12.43 -11.49
N ILE A 21 30.01 13.68 -11.26
CA ILE A 21 29.20 14.06 -10.09
C ILE A 21 27.72 13.75 -10.32
N ALA A 22 27.24 13.87 -11.55
CA ALA A 22 25.83 13.54 -11.88
C ALA A 22 25.53 12.05 -11.79
N LEU A 23 26.50 11.17 -12.05
CA LEU A 23 26.30 9.71 -11.94
C LEU A 23 26.40 9.20 -10.50
N ALA A 24 27.15 9.88 -9.63
CA ALA A 24 27.23 9.48 -8.22
C ALA A 24 25.98 9.87 -7.42
N SER A 25 25.28 10.95 -7.81
CA SER A 25 24.04 11.37 -7.15
C SER A 25 22.81 10.61 -7.63
N THR A 26 22.84 10.05 -8.85
CA THR A 26 21.72 9.24 -9.36
C THR A 26 21.74 7.80 -8.84
N SER A 27 22.90 7.27 -8.50
CA SER A 27 23.00 5.91 -7.94
C SER A 27 22.48 5.82 -6.50
N SER A 28 22.61 6.88 -5.70
CA SER A 28 22.06 6.91 -4.34
C SER A 28 20.54 7.16 -4.31
N LEU A 29 20.00 7.86 -5.32
CA LEU A 29 18.54 8.01 -5.48
C LEU A 29 17.89 6.75 -6.04
N LEU A 30 18.59 5.97 -6.86
CA LEU A 30 18.10 4.71 -7.40
C LEU A 30 18.16 3.58 -6.36
N ASN A 31 19.08 3.61 -5.41
CA ASN A 31 19.13 2.63 -4.32
C ASN A 31 18.07 2.87 -3.23
N GLY A 32 17.43 4.05 -3.19
CA GLY A 32 16.23 4.30 -2.38
C GLY A 32 14.92 3.88 -3.06
N LEU A 33 14.97 3.43 -4.30
CA LEU A 33 13.83 3.00 -5.11
C LEU A 33 13.83 1.49 -5.32
N THR A 34 14.25 0.71 -4.33
CA THR A 34 14.02 -0.73 -4.39
C THR A 34 12.51 -0.97 -4.34
N LYS A 35 12.01 -1.41 -5.46
CA LYS A 35 10.61 -1.74 -5.77
C LYS A 35 10.04 -2.83 -4.84
N ASP A 36 10.79 -3.35 -3.90
CA ASP A 36 10.60 -4.69 -3.39
C ASP A 36 10.55 -4.89 -1.88
N ASP A 37 9.97 -3.95 -1.14
CA ASP A 37 9.59 -4.26 0.26
C ASP A 37 8.18 -4.84 0.37
N SER A 38 7.44 -4.93 -0.74
CA SER A 38 6.08 -5.49 -0.71
C SER A 38 6.10 -6.98 -1.10
N PRO A 39 5.53 -7.87 -0.26
CA PRO A 39 5.35 -9.28 -0.60
C PRO A 39 4.24 -9.50 -1.64
N PHE A 40 3.55 -8.44 -2.06
CA PHE A 40 2.41 -8.48 -2.98
C PHE A 40 2.68 -7.70 -4.26
N ASN A 41 2.12 -8.18 -5.37
CA ASN A 41 2.22 -7.53 -6.67
C ASN A 41 1.51 -6.17 -6.69
N GLY A 42 1.98 -5.28 -7.56
CA GLY A 42 1.29 -4.03 -7.89
C GLY A 42 1.41 -2.91 -6.87
N TYR A 43 2.21 -3.07 -5.83
CA TYR A 43 2.50 -1.98 -4.88
C TYR A 43 3.18 -0.80 -5.58
N ASN A 44 2.77 0.40 -5.20
CA ASN A 44 3.39 1.65 -5.67
C ASN A 44 3.56 2.62 -4.48
N PRO A 45 4.79 2.94 -4.08
CA PRO A 45 5.04 3.85 -2.95
C PRO A 45 4.60 5.30 -3.20
N TYR A 46 4.40 5.69 -4.47
CA TYR A 46 3.93 7.02 -4.89
C TYR A 46 2.41 7.14 -4.98
N THR A 47 1.69 6.29 -4.24
CA THR A 47 0.23 6.33 -4.21
C THR A 47 -0.28 7.66 -3.65
N GLU A 48 -1.28 8.25 -4.31
CA GLU A 48 -1.92 9.49 -3.90
C GLU A 48 -2.77 9.32 -2.63
N GLN A 49 -2.91 10.39 -1.86
CA GLN A 49 -3.81 10.40 -0.72
C GLN A 49 -5.24 10.56 -1.21
N LYS A 50 -6.01 9.49 -1.13
CA LYS A 50 -7.44 9.47 -1.47
C LYS A 50 -8.12 8.27 -0.82
N THR A 51 -9.42 8.42 -0.56
CA THR A 51 -10.29 7.41 0.06
C THR A 51 -11.42 6.94 -0.86
N ASP A 52 -11.65 7.62 -1.96
CA ASP A 52 -12.53 7.15 -3.05
C ASP A 52 -11.66 6.66 -4.20
N LEU A 53 -11.61 5.34 -4.37
CA LEU A 53 -10.77 4.67 -5.37
C LEU A 53 -11.58 4.23 -6.59
N ARG A 54 -12.89 4.52 -6.62
CA ARG A 54 -13.74 4.12 -7.72
C ARG A 54 -13.34 4.80 -9.02
N THR A 55 -13.49 4.07 -10.09
CA THR A 55 -13.33 4.57 -11.46
C THR A 55 -14.67 4.72 -12.17
N SER A 56 -15.74 4.13 -11.62
CA SER A 56 -17.11 4.24 -12.11
C SER A 56 -18.07 4.43 -10.93
N LEU A 57 -19.15 5.16 -11.18
CA LEU A 57 -20.27 5.28 -10.24
C LEU A 57 -21.30 4.15 -10.43
N ILE A 58 -21.13 3.34 -11.48
CA ILE A 58 -22.02 2.24 -11.83
C ILE A 58 -21.22 0.94 -11.74
N GLY A 59 -21.69 0.00 -10.94
CA GLY A 59 -21.01 -1.29 -10.76
C GLY A 59 -21.13 -1.82 -9.35
N LYS A 60 -20.41 -2.90 -9.08
CA LYS A 60 -20.27 -3.43 -7.72
C LYS A 60 -19.18 -2.65 -7.00
N GLU A 61 -19.49 -2.17 -5.81
CA GLU A 61 -18.56 -1.43 -4.98
C GLU A 61 -18.34 -2.07 -3.61
N VAL A 62 -17.22 -1.75 -3.00
CA VAL A 62 -16.90 -2.12 -1.63
C VAL A 62 -16.65 -0.86 -0.81
N ILE A 63 -17.22 -0.80 0.38
CA ILE A 63 -16.92 0.19 1.41
C ILE A 63 -16.22 -0.57 2.53
N VAL A 64 -14.95 -0.28 2.72
CA VAL A 64 -14.15 -0.90 3.78
C VAL A 64 -13.97 0.11 4.90
N THR A 65 -14.31 -0.30 6.11
CA THR A 65 -14.07 0.43 7.35
C THR A 65 -13.29 -0.45 8.30
N GLY A 66 -12.60 0.13 9.24
CA GLY A 66 -11.93 -0.62 10.29
C GLY A 66 -11.26 0.28 11.31
N THR A 67 -10.72 -0.33 12.34
CA THR A 67 -9.92 0.33 13.36
C THR A 67 -8.55 -0.31 13.39
N LEU A 68 -7.52 0.51 13.41
CA LEU A 68 -6.17 0.06 13.67
C LEU A 68 -5.91 0.11 15.17
N TYR A 69 -5.46 -1.00 15.72
CA TYR A 69 -5.08 -1.15 17.12
C TYR A 69 -3.56 -1.28 17.30
N ASP A 70 -3.11 -1.05 18.51
CA ASP A 70 -1.71 -1.26 18.91
C ASP A 70 -1.35 -2.77 18.99
N ALA A 71 -0.11 -3.05 19.36
CA ALA A 71 0.41 -4.41 19.52
C ALA A 71 -0.34 -5.27 20.56
N THR A 72 -1.11 -4.66 21.45
CA THR A 72 -1.92 -5.36 22.44
C THR A 72 -3.32 -5.69 21.94
N GLY A 73 -3.73 -5.15 20.79
CA GLY A 73 -5.08 -5.27 20.22
C GLY A 73 -6.15 -4.46 20.96
N ASN A 74 -5.77 -3.58 21.88
CA ASN A 74 -6.71 -2.89 22.76
C ASN A 74 -6.83 -1.38 22.50
N LYS A 75 -5.71 -0.70 22.23
CA LYS A 75 -5.71 0.75 22.07
C LYS A 75 -5.75 1.14 20.59
N PRO A 76 -6.69 1.97 20.15
CA PRO A 76 -6.68 2.52 18.80
C PRO A 76 -5.43 3.35 18.52
N VAL A 77 -4.90 3.23 17.31
CA VAL A 77 -3.70 3.95 16.84
C VAL A 77 -4.09 5.03 15.85
N SER A 78 -3.89 6.29 16.23
CA SER A 78 -4.17 7.45 15.37
C SER A 78 -2.98 7.81 14.48
N ASN A 79 -3.27 8.50 13.38
CA ASN A 79 -2.28 9.01 12.43
C ASN A 79 -1.32 7.93 11.86
N ALA A 80 -1.75 6.69 11.80
CA ALA A 80 -1.06 5.63 11.11
C ALA A 80 -1.40 5.66 9.63
N LYS A 81 -0.43 5.45 8.76
CA LYS A 81 -0.61 5.44 7.32
C LYS A 81 -1.12 4.06 6.88
N ILE A 82 -2.21 4.05 6.12
CA ILE A 82 -2.77 2.87 5.47
C ILE A 82 -2.75 3.10 3.96
N GLU A 83 -2.08 2.23 3.25
CA GLU A 83 -2.03 2.18 1.80
C GLU A 83 -2.77 0.93 1.35
N VAL A 84 -3.64 1.09 0.35
CA VAL A 84 -4.44 -0.01 -0.20
C VAL A 84 -4.31 -0.06 -1.71
N TRP A 85 -4.32 -1.27 -2.27
CA TRP A 85 -4.34 -1.45 -3.73
C TRP A 85 -4.95 -2.79 -4.13
N HIS A 86 -5.50 -2.85 -5.31
CA HIS A 86 -6.04 -4.06 -5.89
C HIS A 86 -6.13 -3.98 -7.41
N LEU A 87 -6.41 -5.11 -8.05
CA LEU A 87 -6.70 -5.17 -9.47
C LEU A 87 -7.99 -4.43 -9.81
N SER A 88 -7.93 -3.61 -10.84
CA SER A 88 -9.12 -2.93 -11.38
C SER A 88 -10.13 -3.93 -11.92
N PRO A 89 -11.45 -3.65 -11.84
CA PRO A 89 -12.46 -4.47 -12.46
C PRO A 89 -12.14 -4.76 -13.93
N ASN A 90 -12.32 -6.00 -14.35
CA ASN A 90 -12.08 -6.47 -15.74
C ASN A 90 -10.68 -6.15 -16.28
N SER A 91 -9.67 -6.02 -15.42
CA SER A 91 -8.31 -5.65 -15.79
C SER A 91 -7.28 -6.41 -14.93
N GLN A 92 -6.07 -6.59 -15.47
CA GLN A 92 -4.91 -7.11 -14.74
C GLN A 92 -3.98 -5.97 -14.25
N LYS A 93 -4.48 -4.72 -14.20
CA LYS A 93 -3.73 -3.55 -13.73
C LYS A 93 -4.18 -3.14 -12.32
N TYR A 94 -3.23 -2.78 -11.47
CA TYR A 94 -3.45 -2.30 -10.10
C TYR A 94 -3.66 -0.78 -10.07
N ASN A 95 -4.72 -0.27 -10.75
CA ASN A 95 -4.99 1.16 -10.79
C ASN A 95 -5.82 1.66 -9.59
N HIS A 96 -6.55 0.74 -8.93
CA HIS A 96 -7.29 1.05 -7.72
C HIS A 96 -6.33 1.05 -6.53
N ARG A 97 -5.86 2.23 -6.18
CA ARG A 97 -4.91 2.43 -5.08
C ARG A 97 -5.16 3.76 -4.38
N GLY A 98 -4.92 3.80 -3.09
CA GLY A 98 -5.07 5.00 -2.27
C GLY A 98 -4.25 4.92 -0.99
N LYS A 99 -3.98 6.07 -0.42
CA LYS A 99 -3.31 6.25 0.85
C LYS A 99 -4.18 7.11 1.76
N MET A 100 -4.29 6.72 3.00
CA MET A 100 -5.04 7.44 4.01
C MET A 100 -4.38 7.32 5.38
N TYR A 101 -4.86 8.10 6.35
CA TYR A 101 -4.38 8.04 7.72
C TYR A 101 -5.56 7.73 8.64
N THR A 102 -5.29 6.98 9.72
CA THR A 102 -6.28 6.74 10.77
C THR A 102 -6.61 8.04 11.51
N ASP A 103 -7.88 8.19 11.86
CA ASP A 103 -8.34 9.34 12.66
C ASP A 103 -7.89 9.25 14.13
N LYS A 104 -8.32 10.19 14.97
CA LYS A 104 -8.00 10.24 16.41
C LYS A 104 -8.46 9.00 17.19
N ASN A 105 -9.43 8.26 16.66
CA ASN A 105 -9.96 7.03 17.24
C ASN A 105 -9.41 5.76 16.55
N GLY A 106 -8.37 5.91 15.73
CA GLY A 106 -7.78 4.80 14.97
C GLY A 106 -8.61 4.32 13.79
N HIS A 107 -9.71 4.98 13.43
CA HIS A 107 -10.59 4.55 12.35
C HIS A 107 -10.02 4.91 10.99
N TYR A 108 -10.26 4.03 10.02
CA TYR A 108 -10.04 4.30 8.60
C TYR A 108 -11.24 3.88 7.77
N LYS A 109 -11.39 4.49 6.61
CA LYS A 109 -12.47 4.19 5.67
C LYS A 109 -12.05 4.52 4.24
N PHE A 110 -12.39 3.65 3.31
CA PHE A 110 -12.33 3.94 1.88
C PHE A 110 -13.46 3.25 1.12
N ILE A 111 -13.70 3.72 -0.10
CA ILE A 111 -14.64 3.12 -1.05
C ILE A 111 -13.88 2.79 -2.33
N SER A 112 -14.22 1.66 -2.94
CA SER A 112 -13.58 1.21 -4.18
C SER A 112 -14.57 0.40 -5.02
N ASP A 113 -14.21 0.18 -6.27
CA ASP A 113 -14.87 -0.83 -7.10
C ASP A 113 -14.53 -2.23 -6.59
N TRP A 114 -15.38 -3.21 -6.88
CA TRP A 114 -15.12 -4.62 -6.55
C TRP A 114 -13.84 -5.11 -7.23
N PRO A 115 -12.87 -5.67 -6.51
CA PRO A 115 -11.58 -6.07 -7.07
C PRO A 115 -11.73 -7.22 -8.08
N ASN A 116 -10.93 -7.18 -9.15
CA ASN A 116 -10.73 -8.35 -10.00
C ASN A 116 -9.87 -9.38 -9.30
N GLN A 117 -9.74 -10.56 -9.88
CA GLN A 117 -8.91 -11.65 -9.35
C GLN A 117 -7.63 -11.80 -10.17
N GLU A 118 -6.53 -12.09 -9.48
CA GLU A 118 -5.31 -12.59 -10.08
C GLU A 118 -5.50 -14.06 -10.50
N GLN A 119 -4.72 -14.49 -11.48
CA GLN A 119 -4.77 -15.87 -11.92
C GLN A 119 -4.51 -16.85 -10.75
N GLY A 120 -5.41 -17.81 -10.55
CA GLY A 120 -5.31 -18.80 -9.48
C GLY A 120 -5.59 -18.29 -8.07
N LYS A 121 -6.05 -17.02 -7.91
CA LYS A 121 -6.35 -16.43 -6.62
C LYS A 121 -7.77 -15.87 -6.59
N GLN A 122 -8.35 -15.75 -5.41
CA GLN A 122 -9.60 -15.04 -5.20
C GLN A 122 -9.40 -13.52 -5.29
N PRO A 123 -10.46 -12.74 -5.62
CA PRO A 123 -10.43 -11.29 -5.54
C PRO A 123 -9.93 -10.83 -4.17
N ARG A 124 -9.11 -9.77 -4.12
CA ARG A 124 -8.50 -9.28 -2.88
C ARG A 124 -8.10 -7.83 -2.93
N ILE A 125 -8.02 -7.23 -1.76
CA ILE A 125 -7.43 -5.91 -1.54
C ILE A 125 -6.19 -6.10 -0.68
N TYR A 126 -5.08 -5.56 -1.11
CA TYR A 126 -3.83 -5.54 -0.37
C TYR A 126 -3.74 -4.30 0.50
N PHE A 127 -3.09 -4.44 1.65
CA PHE A 127 -2.88 -3.39 2.63
C PHE A 127 -1.41 -3.31 3.01
N LYS A 128 -0.92 -2.09 3.15
CA LYS A 128 0.30 -1.75 3.86
C LYS A 128 -0.06 -0.77 4.97
N VAL A 129 0.22 -1.15 6.20
CA VAL A 129 0.05 -0.31 7.38
C VAL A 129 1.41 0.13 7.85
N SER A 130 1.59 1.41 8.12
CA SER A 130 2.86 1.96 8.58
C SER A 130 2.63 2.91 9.74
N GLN A 131 3.41 2.72 10.81
CA GLN A 131 3.44 3.59 11.99
C GLN A 131 4.89 3.68 12.49
N ASN A 132 5.45 4.88 12.48
CA ASN A 132 6.88 5.08 12.74
C ASN A 132 7.72 4.17 11.81
N ASP A 133 8.63 3.38 12.35
CA ASP A 133 9.48 2.45 11.61
C ASP A 133 8.84 1.07 11.39
N THR A 134 7.62 0.88 11.91
CA THR A 134 6.92 -0.40 11.77
C THR A 134 6.09 -0.44 10.50
N VAL A 135 6.22 -1.53 9.75
CA VAL A 135 5.47 -1.79 8.52
C VAL A 135 4.85 -3.18 8.60
N TYR A 136 3.57 -3.27 8.23
CA TYR A 136 2.84 -4.52 8.16
C TYR A 136 2.10 -4.63 6.83
N PHE A 137 2.26 -5.75 6.14
CA PHE A 137 1.55 -6.07 4.91
C PHE A 137 0.53 -7.17 5.15
N THR A 138 -0.68 -6.99 4.60
CA THR A 138 -1.74 -8.00 4.65
C THR A 138 -2.69 -7.90 3.47
N GLU A 139 -3.70 -8.76 3.45
CA GLU A 139 -4.71 -8.84 2.40
C GLU A 139 -6.09 -9.15 2.98
N LEU A 140 -7.11 -8.58 2.36
CA LEU A 140 -8.51 -8.90 2.58
C LEU A 140 -9.00 -9.65 1.34
N ILE A 141 -9.48 -10.88 1.53
CA ILE A 141 -9.85 -11.82 0.46
C ILE A 141 -11.37 -11.87 0.35
N PHE A 142 -11.88 -11.99 -0.87
CA PHE A 142 -13.32 -12.06 -1.14
C PHE A 142 -13.68 -13.38 -1.82
N ASN A 143 -14.82 -13.93 -1.46
CA ASN A 143 -15.43 -15.04 -2.17
C ASN A 143 -16.97 -14.94 -2.10
N ASN A 144 -17.67 -15.96 -2.57
CA ASN A 144 -19.14 -16.00 -2.57
C ASN A 144 -19.76 -16.05 -1.16
N LEU A 145 -18.97 -16.39 -0.14
CA LEU A 145 -19.44 -16.49 1.26
C LEU A 145 -19.15 -15.20 2.05
N GLY A 146 -18.34 -14.30 1.52
CA GLY A 146 -18.02 -13.03 2.18
C GLY A 146 -16.57 -12.62 2.09
N ALA A 147 -16.13 -11.86 3.11
CA ALA A 147 -14.76 -11.41 3.26
C ALA A 147 -13.99 -12.30 4.24
N HIS A 148 -12.74 -12.59 3.94
CA HIS A 148 -11.91 -13.54 4.68
C HIS A 148 -10.49 -12.99 4.88
N ILE A 149 -9.74 -13.61 5.80
CA ILE A 149 -8.34 -13.37 6.06
C ILE A 149 -7.49 -14.58 5.65
N SER A 150 -6.21 -14.34 5.32
CA SER A 150 -5.26 -15.42 5.11
C SER A 150 -4.76 -16.01 6.43
N CYS A 151 -4.22 -17.24 6.39
CA CYS A 151 -3.59 -17.86 7.57
C CYS A 151 -2.47 -16.98 8.13
N LYS A 152 -1.66 -16.34 7.27
CA LYS A 152 -0.60 -15.42 7.71
C LYS A 152 -1.15 -14.21 8.46
N HIS A 153 -2.30 -13.69 8.04
CA HIS A 153 -2.97 -12.60 8.76
C HIS A 153 -3.44 -13.09 10.13
N TRP A 154 -4.09 -14.23 10.19
CA TRP A 154 -4.57 -14.83 11.44
C TRP A 154 -3.42 -15.01 12.45
N GLU A 155 -2.32 -15.61 12.03
CA GLU A 155 -1.14 -15.84 12.87
C GLU A 155 -0.56 -14.55 13.45
N LYS A 156 -0.53 -13.47 12.66
CA LYS A 156 0.07 -12.19 13.07
C LYS A 156 -0.88 -11.27 13.83
N GLN A 157 -2.18 -11.46 13.69
CA GLN A 157 -3.20 -10.54 14.18
C GLN A 157 -4.09 -11.14 15.28
N HIS A 158 -3.74 -12.33 15.80
CA HIS A 158 -4.52 -13.04 16.83
C HIS A 158 -4.70 -12.23 18.13
N VAL A 159 -3.85 -11.23 18.37
CA VAL A 159 -3.97 -10.28 19.51
C VAL A 159 -5.28 -9.49 19.49
N LEU A 160 -5.94 -9.38 18.33
CA LEU A 160 -7.23 -8.70 18.20
C LEU A 160 -8.39 -9.48 18.87
N GLY A 161 -8.20 -10.78 19.13
CA GLY A 161 -9.30 -11.66 19.54
C GLY A 161 -10.32 -11.91 18.42
N GLU A 162 -11.10 -12.95 18.54
CA GLU A 162 -11.98 -13.41 17.47
C GLU A 162 -12.99 -12.37 16.98
N GLU A 163 -13.57 -11.58 17.89
CA GLU A 163 -14.59 -10.59 17.55
C GLU A 163 -14.08 -9.45 16.65
N LYS A 164 -12.79 -9.10 16.76
CA LYS A 164 -12.18 -8.01 15.98
C LYS A 164 -11.38 -8.53 14.79
N LEU A 165 -10.87 -9.76 14.88
CA LEU A 165 -9.94 -10.34 13.91
C LEU A 165 -10.60 -10.67 12.58
N PHE A 166 -11.81 -11.27 12.64
CA PHE A 166 -12.49 -11.69 11.43
C PHE A 166 -13.27 -10.55 10.79
N PRO A 167 -13.11 -10.34 9.46
CA PRO A 167 -13.88 -9.32 8.79
C PRO A 167 -15.36 -9.66 8.76
N THR A 168 -16.21 -8.66 8.93
CA THR A 168 -17.66 -8.80 8.72
C THR A 168 -18.04 -8.14 7.40
N MET A 169 -18.96 -8.76 6.65
CA MET A 169 -19.43 -8.23 5.38
C MET A 169 -20.95 -8.27 5.31
N LYS A 170 -21.54 -7.14 4.89
CA LYS A 170 -22.97 -7.02 4.59
C LYS A 170 -23.13 -6.48 3.17
N THR A 171 -23.81 -7.21 2.31
CA THR A 171 -24.07 -6.81 0.93
C THR A 171 -25.53 -6.40 0.76
N SER A 172 -25.74 -5.26 0.12
CA SER A 172 -27.06 -4.74 -0.27
C SER A 172 -26.98 -4.24 -1.70
N LEU A 173 -27.74 -4.80 -2.61
CA LEU A 173 -27.68 -4.50 -4.04
C LEU A 173 -26.23 -4.64 -4.57
N ASN A 174 -25.67 -3.53 -5.03
CA ASN A 174 -24.33 -3.49 -5.60
C ASN A 174 -23.24 -3.05 -4.59
N THR A 175 -23.61 -2.77 -3.34
CA THR A 175 -22.69 -2.27 -2.32
C THR A 175 -22.41 -3.33 -1.26
N SER A 176 -21.14 -3.66 -1.04
CA SER A 176 -20.67 -4.50 0.06
C SER A 176 -19.96 -3.65 1.10
N LYS A 177 -20.52 -3.60 2.31
CA LYS A 177 -19.93 -2.92 3.47
C LYS A 177 -19.15 -3.93 4.30
N ILE A 178 -17.89 -3.63 4.53
CA ILE A 178 -16.96 -4.53 5.21
C ILE A 178 -16.36 -3.80 6.41
N ASN A 179 -16.30 -4.48 7.55
CA ASN A 179 -15.48 -4.06 8.67
C ASN A 179 -14.26 -4.98 8.74
N PHE A 180 -13.06 -4.40 8.71
CA PHE A 180 -11.78 -5.10 8.75
C PHE A 180 -10.83 -4.38 9.68
N ASN A 181 -10.62 -4.90 10.88
CA ASN A 181 -9.72 -4.32 11.87
C ASN A 181 -8.30 -4.87 11.68
N LEU A 182 -7.33 -4.07 12.08
CA LEU A 182 -5.90 -4.37 11.98
C LEU A 182 -5.22 -4.06 13.31
N SER A 183 -4.10 -4.71 13.59
CA SER A 183 -3.18 -4.27 14.63
C SER A 183 -1.82 -4.00 14.03
N ILE A 184 -1.09 -3.06 14.64
CA ILE A 184 0.29 -2.83 14.31
C ILE A 184 1.13 -3.44 15.42
N ASN A 185 1.74 -4.57 15.09
CA ASN A 185 2.59 -5.30 16.03
C ASN A 185 4.03 -4.86 15.82
N THR A 186 4.56 -4.10 16.76
CA THR A 186 5.95 -3.65 16.76
C THR A 186 6.95 -4.79 17.04
N ASN A 187 6.47 -5.96 17.45
CA ASN A 187 7.29 -7.12 17.76
C ASN A 187 7.48 -8.04 16.55
N GLN A 188 7.80 -7.50 15.38
CA GLN A 188 8.42 -8.31 14.34
C GLN A 188 9.89 -8.51 14.69
N TYR A 189 10.15 -9.45 15.61
CA TYR A 189 11.49 -10.01 15.73
C TYR A 189 11.76 -10.85 14.49
N ILE A 190 12.82 -10.51 13.86
CA ILE A 190 13.69 -11.08 12.84
C ILE A 190 13.51 -12.59 12.62
#